data_a74aad075970302c94e0dbda6348ce63
#
_entry.id   a74aad075970302c94e0dbda6348ce63
#
_cell.length_a   1.000
_cell.length_b   1.000
_cell.length_c   1.000
_cell.angle_alpha   90.00
_cell.angle_beta   90.00
_cell.angle_gamma   90.00
#
_symmetry.space_group_name_H-M   'P 1'
#
loop_
_entity.id
_entity.type
_entity.pdbx_description
1 polymer ?
#
loop_
_entity_poly.entity_id
_entity_poly.type
_entity_poly.pdbx_seq_one_letter_code
_entity_poly.pdbx_strand_id
1 'polypeptide(L)'
;MKINSKRKMQNAKFALSKTLIISLTLLLAAYCSLVSVNAQRRDYLTEQEAELVREAQQLDLRIEILTKAINRRFLILNGKQAELKDIEKWGEPKGTKADLLFDVSKILLSAIDNLEYVAEKDANNKLFSKSVHNLADSSRKFLPQLETYKSQFREKMEQAAILNSIEYCNQIIEASAKVQKEAPKEEKKKKSSKDDSR
;
A
#
# COMPACT_ATOMS: atom_id res chain seq x y z
N MET A 1 32.10 25.54 68.48
CA MET A 1 31.81 26.17 67.19
C MET A 1 32.02 25.25 65.92
N LYS A 2 31.79 23.93 66.03
CA LYS A 2 32.06 22.96 64.93
C LYS A 2 30.80 22.28 64.29
N ILE A 3 29.60 22.59 64.79
CA ILE A 3 28.38 21.88 64.37
C ILE A 3 27.75 22.51 63.08
N ASN A 4 27.92 23.80 62.85
CA ASN A 4 27.34 24.51 61.71
C ASN A 4 28.00 24.19 60.35
N SER A 5 29.28 23.76 60.36
CA SER A 5 30.02 23.46 59.13
C SER A 5 29.56 22.16 58.46
N LYS A 6 29.24 21.12 59.27
CA LYS A 6 28.75 19.80 58.74
C LYS A 6 27.36 19.89 58.11
N ARG A 7 26.45 20.68 58.70
CA ARG A 7 25.09 20.88 58.11
C ARG A 7 25.14 21.67 56.79
N LYS A 8 26.06 22.66 56.67
CA LYS A 8 26.23 23.42 55.39
C LYS A 8 26.75 22.52 54.28
N MET A 9 27.68 21.60 54.57
CA MET A 9 28.21 20.64 53.57
C MET A 9 27.18 19.56 53.16
N GLN A 10 26.32 19.12 54.06
CA GLN A 10 25.25 18.19 53.69
C GLN A 10 24.19 18.83 52.80
N ASN A 11 23.78 20.05 53.13
CA ASN A 11 22.81 20.78 52.30
C ASN A 11 23.37 21.13 50.89
N ALA A 12 24.67 21.42 50.76
CA ALA A 12 25.31 21.62 49.49
C ALA A 12 25.36 20.33 48.61
N LYS A 13 25.63 19.18 49.22
CA LYS A 13 25.61 17.89 48.50
C LYS A 13 24.18 17.50 48.06
N PHE A 14 23.15 17.79 48.88
CA PHE A 14 21.75 17.57 48.50
C PHE A 14 21.24 18.51 47.39
N ALA A 15 21.70 19.76 47.41
CA ALA A 15 21.37 20.72 46.33
C ALA A 15 22.04 20.32 45.01
N LEU A 16 23.31 19.90 45.04
CA LEU A 16 24.04 19.44 43.86
C LEU A 16 23.41 18.18 43.24
N SER A 17 22.94 17.24 44.06
CA SER A 17 22.25 16.02 43.65
C SER A 17 20.91 16.35 42.95
N LYS A 18 20.12 17.28 43.47
CA LYS A 18 18.84 17.69 42.87
C LYS A 18 19.02 18.40 41.54
N THR A 19 19.99 19.29 41.44
CA THR A 19 20.29 19.98 40.14
C THR A 19 20.78 19.02 39.08
N LEU A 20 21.56 18.01 39.46
CA LEU A 20 22.06 16.97 38.55
C LEU A 20 20.93 16.07 38.02
N ILE A 21 19.98 15.70 38.89
CA ILE A 21 18.80 14.92 38.50
C ILE A 21 17.87 15.71 37.58
N ILE A 22 17.63 17.00 37.88
CA ILE A 22 16.80 17.86 37.04
C ILE A 22 17.46 18.09 35.67
N SER A 23 18.76 18.28 35.62
CA SER A 23 19.52 18.40 34.36
C SER A 23 19.46 17.12 33.51
N LEU A 24 19.58 15.95 34.16
CA LEU A 24 19.51 14.65 33.48
C LEU A 24 18.10 14.36 32.92
N THR A 25 17.05 14.71 33.70
CA THR A 25 15.65 14.54 33.21
C THR A 25 15.30 15.47 32.07
N LEU A 26 15.81 16.73 32.09
CA LEU A 26 15.66 17.66 30.97
C LEU A 26 16.40 17.20 29.71
N LEU A 27 17.60 16.62 29.86
CA LEU A 27 18.34 16.04 28.76
C LEU A 27 17.62 14.81 28.15
N LEU A 28 17.04 13.96 29.00
CA LEU A 28 16.26 12.80 28.55
C LEU A 28 14.97 13.20 27.83
N ALA A 29 14.27 14.23 28.31
CA ALA A 29 13.08 14.78 27.68
C ALA A 29 13.39 15.42 26.30
N ALA A 30 14.53 16.13 26.18
CA ALA A 30 15.01 16.67 24.92
C ALA A 30 15.39 15.55 23.92
N TYR A 31 15.94 14.44 24.41
CA TYR A 31 16.28 13.29 23.57
C TYR A 31 15.02 12.57 23.06
N CYS A 32 13.99 12.42 23.88
CA CYS A 32 12.69 11.84 23.46
C CYS A 32 11.98 12.70 22.40
N SER A 33 12.10 14.03 22.45
CA SER A 33 11.48 14.91 21.44
C SER A 33 12.23 14.91 20.11
N LEU A 34 13.53 14.59 20.08
CA LEU A 34 14.30 14.44 18.84
C LEU A 34 14.03 13.10 18.12
N VAL A 35 13.52 12.10 18.83
CA VAL A 35 13.17 10.78 18.27
C VAL A 35 11.73 10.74 17.71
N SER A 36 10.96 11.80 17.87
CA SER A 36 9.73 11.99 17.09
C SER A 36 10.12 12.27 15.62
N VAL A 37 10.85 11.33 15.02
CA VAL A 37 10.96 11.26 13.57
C VAL A 37 9.54 11.19 13.06
N ASN A 38 9.12 12.22 12.36
CA ASN A 38 7.92 12.23 11.56
C ASN A 38 7.93 10.97 10.69
N ALA A 39 7.40 9.88 11.21
CA ALA A 39 6.88 8.80 10.41
C ALA A 39 5.63 9.37 9.72
N GLN A 40 5.83 10.38 8.87
CA GLN A 40 4.83 10.83 7.94
C GLN A 40 4.52 9.57 7.14
N ARG A 41 3.36 8.97 7.40
CA ARG A 41 2.92 7.78 6.70
C ARG A 41 2.91 8.14 5.23
N ARG A 42 3.94 7.70 4.53
CA ARG A 42 4.04 7.87 3.09
C ARG A 42 2.83 7.18 2.46
N ASP A 43 2.11 7.90 1.64
CA ASP A 43 1.01 7.33 0.89
C ASP A 43 1.56 6.31 -0.11
N TYR A 44 0.94 5.13 -0.17
CA TYR A 44 1.32 4.05 -1.08
C TYR A 44 0.82 4.26 -2.51
N LEU A 45 -0.04 5.24 -2.73
CA LEU A 45 -0.45 5.74 -4.05
C LEU A 45 0.16 7.12 -4.28
N THR A 46 0.40 7.48 -5.53
CA THR A 46 0.65 8.88 -5.89
C THR A 46 -0.65 9.68 -5.71
N GLU A 47 -0.55 11.00 -5.62
CA GLU A 47 -1.72 11.87 -5.51
C GLU A 47 -2.69 11.67 -6.69
N GLN A 48 -2.14 11.55 -7.91
CA GLN A 48 -2.91 11.30 -9.12
C GLN A 48 -3.55 9.90 -9.13
N GLU A 49 -2.83 8.86 -8.68
CA GLU A 49 -3.41 7.52 -8.53
C GLU A 49 -4.55 7.50 -7.52
N ALA A 50 -4.39 8.18 -6.39
CA ALA A 50 -5.43 8.28 -5.36
C ALA A 50 -6.67 9.00 -5.90
N GLU A 51 -6.50 10.05 -6.71
CA GLU A 51 -7.60 10.75 -7.36
C GLU A 51 -8.32 9.85 -8.36
N LEU A 52 -7.58 9.15 -9.23
CA LEU A 52 -8.18 8.20 -10.18
C LEU A 52 -8.99 7.11 -9.47
N VAL A 53 -8.49 6.58 -8.33
CA VAL A 53 -9.23 5.60 -7.51
C VAL A 53 -10.50 6.20 -6.94
N ARG A 54 -10.46 7.48 -6.50
CA ARG A 54 -11.60 8.20 -5.94
C ARG A 54 -12.68 8.47 -6.99
N GLU A 55 -12.27 8.84 -8.20
CA GLU A 55 -13.18 9.07 -9.33
C GLU A 55 -13.81 7.79 -9.88
N ALA A 56 -13.15 6.64 -9.71
CA ALA A 56 -13.65 5.36 -10.18
C ALA A 56 -14.85 4.90 -9.37
N GLN A 57 -16.06 5.16 -9.88
CA GLN A 57 -17.33 4.77 -9.27
C GLN A 57 -17.60 3.26 -9.41
N GLN A 58 -17.13 2.64 -10.48
CA GLN A 58 -17.34 1.22 -10.76
C GLN A 58 -16.21 0.38 -10.17
N LEU A 59 -16.56 -0.78 -9.59
CA LEU A 59 -15.61 -1.67 -8.95
C LEU A 59 -14.52 -2.15 -9.91
N ASP A 60 -14.88 -2.56 -11.11
CA ASP A 60 -13.95 -3.07 -12.10
C ASP A 60 -12.92 -2.01 -12.55
N LEU A 61 -13.33 -0.76 -12.72
CA LEU A 61 -12.43 0.35 -13.02
C LEU A 61 -11.47 0.62 -11.85
N ARG A 62 -11.98 0.57 -10.61
CA ARG A 62 -11.15 0.77 -9.43
C ARG A 62 -10.08 -0.31 -9.31
N ILE A 63 -10.45 -1.58 -9.53
CA ILE A 63 -9.49 -2.69 -9.54
C ILE A 63 -8.48 -2.55 -10.68
N GLU A 64 -8.89 -2.10 -11.85
CA GLU A 64 -7.98 -1.83 -12.98
C GLU A 64 -6.95 -0.76 -12.64
N ILE A 65 -7.37 0.36 -12.02
CA ILE A 65 -6.47 1.43 -11.58
C ILE A 65 -5.46 0.91 -10.56
N LEU A 66 -5.90 0.19 -9.53
CA LEU A 66 -5.03 -0.40 -8.52
C LEU A 66 -4.03 -1.40 -9.14
N THR A 67 -4.49 -2.23 -10.06
CA THR A 67 -3.64 -3.16 -10.81
C THR A 67 -2.58 -2.42 -11.64
N LYS A 68 -2.95 -1.32 -12.30
CA LYS A 68 -2.01 -0.50 -13.05
C LYS A 68 -1.00 0.17 -12.12
N ALA A 69 -1.42 0.65 -10.95
CA ALA A 69 -0.54 1.21 -9.94
C ALA A 69 0.53 0.20 -9.48
N ILE A 70 0.18 -1.07 -9.27
CA ILE A 70 1.14 -2.15 -8.96
C ILE A 70 2.14 -2.33 -10.11
N ASN A 71 1.67 -2.45 -11.35
CA ASN A 71 2.53 -2.62 -12.51
C ASN A 71 3.56 -1.49 -12.64
N ARG A 72 3.18 -0.26 -12.29
CA ARG A 72 4.09 0.90 -12.33
C ARG A 72 5.21 0.77 -11.29
N ARG A 73 4.94 0.20 -10.09
CA ARG A 73 5.99 -0.11 -9.10
C ARG A 73 6.94 -1.18 -9.64
N PHE A 74 6.41 -2.22 -10.26
CA PHE A 74 7.24 -3.25 -10.89
C PHE A 74 8.10 -2.73 -12.04
N LEU A 75 7.61 -1.79 -12.84
CA LEU A 75 8.43 -1.15 -13.88
C LEU A 75 9.68 -0.49 -13.27
N ILE A 76 9.50 0.29 -12.19
CA ILE A 76 10.61 0.98 -11.52
C ILE A 76 11.54 -0.03 -10.83
N LEU A 77 11.00 -1.04 -10.14
CA LEU A 77 11.79 -2.11 -9.50
C LEU A 77 12.66 -2.85 -10.50
N ASN A 78 12.21 -3.00 -11.75
CA ASN A 78 12.93 -3.59 -12.86
C ASN A 78 13.87 -2.60 -13.59
N GLY A 79 14.08 -1.39 -13.04
CA GLY A 79 14.96 -0.37 -13.61
C GLY A 79 14.43 0.28 -14.89
N LYS A 80 13.14 0.17 -15.17
CA LYS A 80 12.50 0.81 -16.34
C LYS A 80 11.91 2.16 -15.91
N GLN A 81 12.03 3.15 -16.79
CA GLN A 81 11.39 4.45 -16.58
C GLN A 81 9.96 4.44 -17.14
N ALA A 82 9.07 5.14 -16.45
CA ALA A 82 7.72 5.37 -16.97
C ALA A 82 7.77 6.37 -18.13
N GLU A 83 6.87 6.23 -19.08
CA GLU A 83 6.71 7.19 -20.16
C GLU A 83 6.20 8.54 -19.61
N LEU A 84 6.61 9.66 -20.22
CA LEU A 84 6.20 11.01 -19.79
C LEU A 84 4.68 11.17 -19.68
N LYS A 85 3.93 10.65 -20.65
CA LYS A 85 2.45 10.66 -20.64
C LYS A 85 1.85 9.90 -19.45
N ASP A 86 2.50 8.81 -19.02
CA ASP A 86 2.07 8.07 -17.85
C ASP A 86 2.38 8.84 -16.56
N ILE A 87 3.50 9.57 -16.52
CA ILE A 87 3.87 10.42 -15.38
C ILE A 87 2.87 11.58 -15.20
N GLU A 88 2.50 12.25 -16.29
CA GLU A 88 1.52 13.34 -16.24
C GLU A 88 0.16 12.87 -15.70
N LYS A 89 -0.31 11.72 -16.17
CA LYS A 89 -1.63 11.20 -15.79
C LYS A 89 -1.66 10.52 -14.41
N TRP A 90 -0.58 9.83 -14.04
CA TRP A 90 -0.57 8.91 -12.89
C TRP A 90 0.37 9.36 -11.76
N GLY A 91 1.12 10.43 -11.95
CA GLY A 91 2.22 10.81 -11.07
C GLY A 91 3.39 9.83 -11.18
N GLU A 92 4.47 10.11 -10.49
CA GLU A 92 5.63 9.22 -10.45
C GLU A 92 5.72 8.54 -9.08
N PRO A 93 5.65 7.20 -8.98
CA PRO A 93 5.89 6.51 -7.73
C PRO A 93 7.32 6.78 -7.25
N LYS A 94 7.49 7.28 -6.03
CA LYS A 94 8.80 7.66 -5.44
C LYS A 94 9.12 6.75 -4.27
N GLY A 95 10.40 6.61 -3.97
CA GLY A 95 10.88 5.90 -2.79
C GLY A 95 11.97 4.90 -3.11
N THR A 96 12.44 4.23 -2.06
CA THR A 96 13.40 3.14 -2.14
C THR A 96 12.74 1.87 -2.72
N LYS A 97 13.54 0.85 -3.02
CA LYS A 97 13.00 -0.47 -3.43
C LYS A 97 12.09 -1.06 -2.34
N ALA A 98 12.46 -0.91 -1.08
CA ALA A 98 11.64 -1.34 0.05
C ALA A 98 10.28 -0.62 0.09
N ASP A 99 10.28 0.69 -0.17
CA ASP A 99 9.06 1.48 -0.24
C ASP A 99 8.14 1.03 -1.37
N LEU A 100 8.69 0.79 -2.57
CA LEU A 100 7.91 0.34 -3.72
C LEU A 100 7.32 -1.06 -3.51
N LEU A 101 8.06 -1.97 -2.87
CA LEU A 101 7.55 -3.30 -2.50
C LEU A 101 6.45 -3.20 -1.42
N PHE A 102 6.62 -2.30 -0.46
CA PHE A 102 5.58 -2.01 0.52
C PHE A 102 4.32 -1.43 -0.13
N ASP A 103 4.48 -0.52 -1.10
CA ASP A 103 3.36 0.02 -1.88
C ASP A 103 2.59 -1.11 -2.59
N VAL A 104 3.30 -2.04 -3.26
CA VAL A 104 2.67 -3.20 -3.91
C VAL A 104 1.80 -3.98 -2.92
N SER A 105 2.34 -4.29 -1.73
CA SER A 105 1.60 -5.00 -0.68
C SER A 105 0.35 -4.22 -0.24
N LYS A 106 0.47 -2.91 -0.03
CA LYS A 106 -0.66 -2.06 0.40
C LYS A 106 -1.72 -1.89 -0.68
N ILE A 107 -1.31 -1.78 -1.95
CA ILE A 107 -2.25 -1.67 -3.08
C ILE A 107 -3.03 -2.99 -3.26
N LEU A 108 -2.36 -4.16 -3.13
CA LEU A 108 -3.04 -5.46 -3.15
C LEU A 108 -4.07 -5.58 -2.02
N LEU A 109 -3.68 -5.21 -0.79
CA LEU A 109 -4.61 -5.20 0.33
C LEU A 109 -5.80 -4.27 0.07
N SER A 110 -5.55 -3.06 -0.42
CA SER A 110 -6.63 -2.13 -0.78
C SER A 110 -7.55 -2.68 -1.86
N ALA A 111 -7.03 -3.44 -2.82
CA ALA A 111 -7.86 -4.10 -3.83
C ALA A 111 -8.75 -5.20 -3.21
N ILE A 112 -8.22 -5.98 -2.26
CA ILE A 112 -8.99 -6.96 -1.49
C ILE A 112 -10.09 -6.28 -0.69
N ASP A 113 -9.76 -5.22 0.08
CA ASP A 113 -10.72 -4.47 0.89
C ASP A 113 -11.88 -3.92 0.04
N ASN A 114 -11.60 -3.44 -1.18
CA ASN A 114 -12.64 -2.97 -2.10
C ASN A 114 -13.56 -4.11 -2.57
N LEU A 115 -13.02 -5.31 -2.84
CA LEU A 115 -13.82 -6.47 -3.20
C LEU A 115 -14.67 -6.96 -2.02
N GLU A 116 -14.10 -7.07 -0.84
CA GLU A 116 -14.78 -7.49 0.38
C GLU A 116 -15.92 -6.53 0.73
N TYR A 117 -15.66 -5.22 0.68
CA TYR A 117 -16.69 -4.21 0.92
C TYR A 117 -17.90 -4.37 0.00
N VAL A 118 -17.65 -4.61 -1.31
CA VAL A 118 -18.74 -4.81 -2.27
C VAL A 118 -19.45 -6.14 -2.04
N ALA A 119 -18.72 -7.22 -1.73
CA ALA A 119 -19.33 -8.50 -1.40
C ALA A 119 -20.28 -8.43 -0.20
N GLU A 120 -19.93 -7.65 0.82
CA GLU A 120 -20.76 -7.43 2.01
C GLU A 120 -21.97 -6.54 1.76
N LYS A 121 -21.82 -5.50 0.95
CA LYS A 121 -22.87 -4.48 0.74
C LYS A 121 -23.81 -4.82 -0.40
N ASP A 122 -23.32 -5.46 -1.45
CA ASP A 122 -24.07 -5.79 -2.67
C ASP A 122 -23.60 -7.13 -3.23
N ALA A 123 -24.02 -8.22 -2.60
CA ALA A 123 -23.66 -9.59 -3.00
C ALA A 123 -24.06 -9.93 -4.45
N ASN A 124 -24.99 -9.16 -5.05
CA ASN A 124 -25.46 -9.34 -6.42
C ASN A 124 -24.82 -8.35 -7.41
N ASN A 125 -23.75 -7.66 -7.01
CA ASN A 125 -23.07 -6.71 -7.89
C ASN A 125 -22.58 -7.41 -9.16
N LYS A 126 -23.08 -6.96 -10.31
CA LYS A 126 -22.77 -7.57 -11.62
C LYS A 126 -21.29 -7.46 -12.01
N LEU A 127 -20.56 -6.47 -11.44
CA LEU A 127 -19.15 -6.27 -11.72
C LEU A 127 -18.25 -7.04 -10.75
N PHE A 128 -18.80 -7.63 -9.67
CA PHE A 128 -18.02 -8.32 -8.66
C PHE A 128 -17.23 -9.49 -9.24
N SER A 129 -17.92 -10.42 -9.91
CA SER A 129 -17.27 -11.58 -10.53
C SER A 129 -16.18 -11.19 -11.51
N LYS A 130 -16.46 -10.23 -12.40
CA LYS A 130 -15.48 -9.67 -13.36
C LYS A 130 -14.27 -9.09 -12.65
N SER A 131 -14.49 -8.32 -11.60
CA SER A 131 -13.42 -7.66 -10.83
C SER A 131 -12.52 -8.65 -10.11
N VAL A 132 -13.10 -9.68 -9.49
CA VAL A 132 -12.35 -10.77 -8.83
C VAL A 132 -11.47 -11.50 -9.85
N HIS A 133 -12.01 -11.87 -11.01
CA HIS A 133 -11.25 -12.56 -12.05
C HIS A 133 -10.15 -11.69 -12.66
N ASN A 134 -10.42 -10.40 -12.92
CA ASN A 134 -9.40 -9.46 -13.42
C ASN A 134 -8.24 -9.30 -12.44
N LEU A 135 -8.53 -9.19 -11.15
CA LEU A 135 -7.50 -9.09 -10.13
C LEU A 135 -6.72 -10.41 -10.01
N ALA A 136 -7.40 -11.56 -10.09
CA ALA A 136 -6.74 -12.88 -10.06
C ALA A 136 -5.82 -13.09 -11.26
N ASP A 137 -6.24 -12.70 -12.47
CA ASP A 137 -5.40 -12.80 -13.66
C ASP A 137 -4.17 -11.89 -13.55
N SER A 138 -4.31 -10.73 -12.93
CA SER A 138 -3.19 -9.84 -12.64
C SER A 138 -2.27 -10.43 -11.56
N SER A 139 -2.83 -10.99 -10.50
CA SER A 139 -2.08 -11.65 -9.43
C SER A 139 -1.24 -12.83 -9.95
N ARG A 140 -1.75 -13.62 -10.91
CA ARG A 140 -0.97 -14.68 -11.58
C ARG A 140 0.24 -14.13 -12.33
N LYS A 141 0.17 -12.89 -12.84
CA LYS A 141 1.30 -12.21 -13.51
C LYS A 141 2.28 -11.58 -12.52
N PHE A 142 1.80 -11.22 -11.32
CA PHE A 142 2.63 -10.63 -10.27
C PHE A 142 3.46 -11.67 -9.53
N LEU A 143 2.92 -12.86 -9.28
CA LEU A 143 3.59 -13.93 -8.52
C LEU A 143 5.01 -14.24 -9.02
N PRO A 144 5.29 -14.52 -10.30
CA PRO A 144 6.64 -14.82 -10.75
C PRO A 144 7.62 -13.66 -10.56
N GLN A 145 7.16 -12.40 -10.63
CA GLN A 145 7.99 -11.23 -10.35
C GLN A 145 8.32 -11.14 -8.85
N LEU A 146 7.32 -11.35 -7.99
CA LEU A 146 7.49 -11.35 -6.54
C LEU A 146 8.43 -12.47 -6.07
N GLU A 147 8.33 -13.68 -6.64
CA GLU A 147 9.25 -14.77 -6.34
C GLU A 147 10.70 -14.46 -6.81
N THR A 148 10.84 -13.77 -7.93
CA THR A 148 12.15 -13.26 -8.37
C THR A 148 12.72 -12.27 -7.36
N TYR A 149 11.93 -11.30 -6.91
CA TYR A 149 12.36 -10.32 -5.91
C TYR A 149 12.68 -10.98 -4.57
N LYS A 150 11.94 -11.98 -4.14
CA LYS A 150 12.23 -12.76 -2.93
C LYS A 150 13.62 -13.37 -2.93
N SER A 151 14.12 -13.75 -4.09
CA SER A 151 15.48 -14.26 -4.24
C SER A 151 16.55 -13.16 -4.26
N GLN A 152 16.22 -11.96 -4.71
CA GLN A 152 17.14 -10.84 -4.91
C GLN A 152 17.27 -9.92 -3.70
N PHE A 153 16.17 -9.64 -3.01
CA PHE A 153 16.12 -8.73 -1.87
C PHE A 153 16.28 -9.48 -0.55
N ARG A 154 17.12 -8.97 0.36
CA ARG A 154 17.53 -9.68 1.57
C ARG A 154 17.16 -8.98 2.87
N GLU A 155 16.79 -7.71 2.80
CA GLU A 155 16.42 -6.95 3.98
C GLU A 155 15.06 -7.39 4.54
N LYS A 156 14.92 -7.37 5.87
CA LYS A 156 13.70 -7.85 6.54
C LYS A 156 12.43 -7.14 6.07
N MET A 157 12.50 -5.84 5.84
CA MET A 157 11.33 -5.05 5.43
C MET A 157 10.91 -5.41 3.99
N GLU A 158 11.86 -5.56 3.10
CA GLU A 158 11.62 -6.01 1.72
C GLU A 158 11.02 -7.41 1.69
N GLN A 159 11.61 -8.34 2.44
CA GLN A 159 11.13 -9.72 2.53
C GLN A 159 9.69 -9.77 3.08
N ALA A 160 9.38 -9.02 4.13
CA ALA A 160 8.03 -8.98 4.69
C ALA A 160 7.01 -8.44 3.67
N ALA A 161 7.33 -7.36 2.95
CA ALA A 161 6.46 -6.80 1.93
C ALA A 161 6.22 -7.78 0.76
N ILE A 162 7.28 -8.49 0.31
CA ILE A 162 7.19 -9.49 -0.75
C ILE A 162 6.32 -10.67 -0.31
N LEU A 163 6.55 -11.21 0.89
CA LEU A 163 5.80 -12.36 1.41
C LEU A 163 4.32 -12.02 1.56
N ASN A 164 3.98 -10.85 2.11
CA ASN A 164 2.60 -10.38 2.20
C ASN A 164 1.97 -10.25 0.80
N SER A 165 2.70 -9.70 -0.17
CA SER A 165 2.21 -9.56 -1.54
C SER A 165 1.94 -10.91 -2.21
N ILE A 166 2.81 -11.92 -2.00
CA ILE A 166 2.62 -13.29 -2.48
C ILE A 166 1.37 -13.90 -1.83
N GLU A 167 1.21 -13.73 -0.52
CA GLU A 167 0.05 -14.24 0.21
C GLU A 167 -1.24 -13.62 -0.32
N TYR A 168 -1.32 -12.30 -0.48
CA TYR A 168 -2.48 -11.61 -1.04
C TYR A 168 -2.79 -12.09 -2.47
N CYS A 169 -1.78 -12.24 -3.33
CA CYS A 169 -1.99 -12.80 -4.66
C CYS A 169 -2.60 -14.21 -4.62
N ASN A 170 -2.12 -15.07 -3.72
CA ASN A 170 -2.65 -16.43 -3.57
C ASN A 170 -4.10 -16.42 -3.05
N GLN A 171 -4.41 -15.58 -2.05
CA GLN A 171 -5.78 -15.41 -1.54
C GLN A 171 -6.75 -14.96 -2.65
N ILE A 172 -6.35 -13.99 -3.48
CA ILE A 172 -7.14 -13.49 -4.61
C ILE A 172 -7.39 -14.61 -5.63
N ILE A 173 -6.36 -15.39 -5.97
CA ILE A 173 -6.45 -16.48 -6.94
C ILE A 173 -7.38 -17.58 -6.40
N GLU A 174 -7.25 -17.92 -5.12
CA GLU A 174 -8.13 -18.90 -4.46
C GLU A 174 -9.58 -18.42 -4.41
N ALA A 175 -9.80 -17.16 -4.03
CA ALA A 175 -11.14 -16.56 -4.03
C ALA A 175 -11.77 -16.59 -5.43
N SER A 176 -11.00 -16.33 -6.48
CA SER A 176 -11.49 -16.37 -7.86
C SER A 176 -11.98 -17.74 -8.31
N ALA A 177 -11.44 -18.81 -7.74
CA ALA A 177 -11.90 -20.18 -8.04
C ALA A 177 -13.29 -20.48 -7.45
N LYS A 178 -13.68 -19.75 -6.39
CA LYS A 178 -14.99 -19.90 -5.72
C LYS A 178 -16.07 -19.04 -6.38
N VAL A 179 -15.69 -18.05 -7.16
CA VAL A 179 -16.61 -17.13 -7.84
C VAL A 179 -16.89 -17.63 -9.26
N GLN A 180 -18.16 -17.88 -9.59
CA GLN A 180 -18.54 -18.32 -10.93
C GLN A 180 -18.19 -17.24 -11.97
N LYS A 181 -17.54 -17.65 -13.07
CA LYS A 181 -17.36 -16.78 -14.22
C LYS A 181 -18.72 -16.48 -14.84
N GLU A 182 -19.08 -15.20 -14.95
CA GLU A 182 -20.25 -14.83 -15.76
C GLU A 182 -20.00 -15.28 -17.21
N ALA A 183 -20.98 -15.99 -17.77
CA ALA A 183 -20.91 -16.37 -19.18
C ALA A 183 -20.83 -15.10 -20.06
N PRO A 184 -19.99 -15.08 -21.10
CA PRO A 184 -19.95 -13.96 -22.03
C PRO A 184 -21.34 -13.69 -22.58
N LYS A 185 -21.86 -12.49 -22.41
CA LYS A 185 -23.11 -12.09 -23.08
C LYS A 185 -22.83 -12.10 -24.57
N GLU A 186 -23.45 -13.03 -25.29
CA GLU A 186 -23.50 -12.95 -26.75
C GLU A 186 -24.09 -11.59 -27.15
N GLU A 187 -23.27 -10.74 -27.74
CA GLU A 187 -23.75 -9.56 -28.44
C GLU A 187 -24.65 -10.04 -29.57
N LYS A 188 -25.97 -10.01 -29.35
CA LYS A 188 -26.95 -10.17 -30.42
C LYS A 188 -26.69 -9.04 -31.41
N LYS A 189 -25.91 -9.34 -32.47
CA LYS A 189 -25.83 -8.51 -33.65
C LYS A 189 -27.25 -8.28 -34.15
N LYS A 190 -27.79 -7.08 -33.93
CA LYS A 190 -28.99 -6.62 -34.60
C LYS A 190 -28.69 -6.63 -36.11
N LYS A 191 -29.10 -7.72 -36.77
CA LYS A 191 -29.28 -7.67 -38.22
C LYS A 191 -30.35 -6.64 -38.46
N SER A 192 -29.96 -5.45 -38.95
CA SER A 192 -30.86 -4.52 -39.58
C SER A 192 -31.30 -5.18 -40.89
N SER A 193 -32.46 -5.76 -40.91
CA SER A 193 -33.15 -6.05 -42.15
C SER A 193 -33.53 -4.72 -42.78
N LYS A 194 -32.74 -4.27 -43.75
CA LYS A 194 -33.22 -3.38 -44.77
C LYS A 194 -34.23 -4.17 -45.58
N ASP A 195 -35.48 -3.90 -45.32
CA ASP A 195 -36.54 -4.33 -46.21
C ASP A 195 -36.68 -3.25 -47.28
N ASP A 196 -36.34 -3.69 -48.48
CA ASP A 196 -36.48 -2.97 -49.72
C ASP A 196 -37.90 -3.25 -50.20
N SER A 197 -38.75 -2.25 -50.29
CA SER A 197 -40.05 -2.36 -50.99
C SER A 197 -40.46 -1.04 -51.58
N ARG A 198 -40.23 -0.97 -52.87
CA ARG A 198 -41.04 -0.35 -53.92
C ARG A 198 -41.84 0.89 -53.57
#